data_2c2a0f6008a288c3cc234d4d085c3117
#
_entry.id   2c2a0f6008a288c3cc234d4d085c3117
#
_cell.length_a   1.000
_cell.length_b   1.000
_cell.length_c   1.000
_cell.angle_alpha   90.00
_cell.angle_beta   90.00
_cell.angle_gamma   90.00
#
_symmetry.space_group_name_H-M   'P 1'
#
loop_
_entity.id
_entity.type
_entity.pdbx_description
1 polymer ?
#
loop_
_entity_poly.entity_id
_entity_poly.type
_entity_poly.pdbx_seq_one_letter_code
_entity_poly.pdbx_strand_id
1 'polypeptide(L)'
;MKNLFSLSLILSILLVSSCDLLNEALEEPANINIAEGLKEALRVGTDTATSKLAVVDGYLKDEAVKILLPDELESQIAALKAIEINVPLFGTLTGETIYNQGVPSLGINSLASKEEELILGLNRAAEEAAKEAGPIFFDAIRGITIADAESILYGSDTAATAYLIDNTYESLFNTFEPKVNNAVNQVKIGDRTVEALYSNFVSEYNNILNTSVLGNSIGSLANINTIEESDISAYATTRGLDGLFLKVQDEEANIRNNVNARVNDILREVFGLLD
;
A
#
# COMPACT_ATOMS: atom_id res chain seq x y z
N MET A 1 67.11 29.92 57.77
CA MET A 1 66.69 28.66 57.12
C MET A 1 65.28 28.27 57.49
N LYS A 2 64.30 29.04 57.17
CA LYS A 2 62.86 28.71 57.53
C LYS A 2 61.88 29.29 56.49
N ASN A 3 62.12 29.29 55.21
CA ASN A 3 61.13 29.77 54.22
C ASN A 3 61.19 29.04 52.84
N LEU A 4 61.81 27.87 52.73
CA LEU A 4 61.94 27.14 51.44
C LEU A 4 60.97 25.95 51.33
N PHE A 5 60.24 25.58 52.41
CA PHE A 5 59.35 24.40 52.38
C PHE A 5 57.90 24.72 52.06
N SER A 6 57.50 26.00 52.02
CA SER A 6 56.09 26.38 51.78
C SER A 6 55.74 26.61 50.28
N LEU A 7 56.73 26.70 49.40
CA LEU A 7 56.49 27.00 47.98
C LEU A 7 56.38 25.74 47.09
N SER A 8 56.79 24.58 47.62
CA SER A 8 56.74 23.31 46.88
C SER A 8 55.40 22.58 47.01
N LEU A 9 54.57 22.94 47.99
CA LEU A 9 53.29 22.24 48.21
C LEU A 9 52.12 22.85 47.48
N ILE A 10 52.23 24.09 46.97
CA ILE A 10 51.17 24.78 46.22
C ILE A 10 51.22 24.46 44.72
N LEU A 11 52.35 24.01 44.21
CA LEU A 11 52.52 23.67 42.76
C LEU A 11 52.03 22.25 42.42
N SER A 12 51.80 21.39 43.45
CA SER A 12 51.33 20.00 43.22
C SER A 12 49.82 19.86 43.16
N ILE A 13 49.04 20.87 43.46
CA ILE A 13 47.56 20.79 43.52
C ILE A 13 46.92 21.26 42.19
N LEU A 14 47.67 21.92 41.30
CA LEU A 14 47.13 22.45 40.03
C LEU A 14 47.26 21.48 38.84
N LEU A 15 47.78 20.25 39.04
CA LEU A 15 47.91 19.25 37.96
C LEU A 15 46.86 18.15 37.97
N VAL A 16 45.87 18.15 38.88
CA VAL A 16 44.87 17.10 38.97
C VAL A 16 43.51 17.50 38.37
N SER A 17 43.32 18.78 38.03
CA SER A 17 42.05 19.28 37.47
C SER A 17 42.01 19.33 35.94
N SER A 18 43.03 18.81 35.24
CA SER A 18 43.13 18.86 33.77
C SER A 18 42.70 17.56 33.08
N CYS A 19 42.45 16.48 33.85
CA CYS A 19 42.04 15.21 33.21
C CYS A 19 40.55 15.08 32.97
N ASP A 20 39.68 15.76 33.73
CA ASP A 20 38.23 15.69 33.51
C ASP A 20 37.79 16.51 32.29
N LEU A 21 38.46 17.61 31.97
CA LEU A 21 38.18 18.42 30.78
C LEU A 21 38.68 17.79 29.46
N LEU A 22 39.61 16.83 29.53
CA LEU A 22 40.09 16.13 28.34
C LEU A 22 39.26 14.88 28.05
N ASN A 23 38.60 14.31 29.05
CA ASN A 23 37.69 13.15 28.84
C ASN A 23 36.34 13.58 28.24
N GLU A 24 35.91 14.83 28.50
CA GLU A 24 34.68 15.36 27.89
C GLU A 24 34.87 15.78 26.42
N ALA A 25 36.11 15.88 25.95
CA ALA A 25 36.48 16.24 24.57
C ALA A 25 36.83 14.99 23.69
N LEU A 26 36.76 13.79 24.23
CA LEU A 26 37.00 12.52 23.53
C LEU A 26 35.78 11.62 23.66
N GLU A 27 34.57 12.16 23.59
CA GLU A 27 33.43 11.34 23.15
C GLU A 27 33.77 10.96 21.70
N GLU A 28 34.08 9.67 21.51
CA GLU A 28 34.16 9.12 20.14
C GLU A 28 32.85 9.54 19.45
N PRO A 29 32.90 10.03 18.20
CA PRO A 29 31.68 10.36 17.49
C PRO A 29 30.76 9.16 17.57
N ALA A 30 29.57 9.36 18.13
CA ALA A 30 28.57 8.30 18.25
C ALA A 30 28.52 7.57 16.90
N ASN A 31 28.80 6.28 16.92
CA ASN A 31 28.84 5.47 15.69
C ASN A 31 27.39 5.34 15.20
N ILE A 32 26.95 6.35 14.43
CA ILE A 32 25.58 6.46 13.93
C ILE A 32 25.27 5.22 13.09
N ASN A 33 24.36 4.40 13.56
CA ASN A 33 23.94 3.20 12.83
C ASN A 33 22.87 3.55 11.80
N ILE A 34 23.31 3.98 10.63
CA ILE A 34 22.43 4.38 9.51
C ILE A 34 21.47 3.25 9.14
N ALA A 35 21.94 1.99 9.10
CA ALA A 35 21.09 0.86 8.74
C ALA A 35 19.91 0.66 9.72
N GLU A 36 20.17 0.80 11.02
CA GLU A 36 19.11 0.72 12.03
C GLU A 36 18.16 1.91 11.95
N GLY A 37 18.66 3.13 11.66
CA GLY A 37 17.80 4.29 11.45
C GLY A 37 16.89 4.15 10.23
N LEU A 38 17.38 3.58 9.13
CA LEU A 38 16.57 3.28 7.95
C LEU A 38 15.51 2.21 8.25
N LYS A 39 15.87 1.14 8.97
CA LYS A 39 14.90 0.13 9.42
C LYS A 39 13.84 0.73 10.34
N GLU A 40 14.24 1.62 11.24
CA GLU A 40 13.29 2.31 12.11
C GLU A 40 12.35 3.23 11.33
N ALA A 41 12.83 3.94 10.30
CA ALA A 41 11.97 4.72 9.42
C ALA A 41 10.95 3.84 8.70
N LEU A 42 11.38 2.70 8.15
CA LEU A 42 10.49 1.72 7.54
C LEU A 42 9.47 1.16 8.54
N ARG A 43 9.88 0.90 9.78
CA ARG A 43 8.99 0.42 10.85
C ARG A 43 7.94 1.48 11.20
N VAL A 44 8.34 2.73 11.40
CA VAL A 44 7.42 3.85 11.69
C VAL A 44 6.50 4.10 10.49
N GLY A 45 7.04 4.06 9.27
CA GLY A 45 6.26 4.17 8.04
C GLY A 45 5.21 3.07 7.91
N THR A 46 5.57 1.83 8.19
CA THR A 46 4.64 0.69 8.18
C THR A 46 3.54 0.83 9.24
N ASP A 47 3.90 1.22 10.47
CA ASP A 47 2.93 1.43 11.56
C ASP A 47 1.93 2.54 11.21
N THR A 48 2.43 3.64 10.63
CA THR A 48 1.62 4.74 10.14
C THR A 48 0.72 4.30 8.98
N ALA A 49 1.26 3.59 7.99
CA ALA A 49 0.53 3.09 6.82
C ALA A 49 -0.60 2.15 7.25
N THR A 50 -0.29 1.13 8.07
CA THR A 50 -1.29 0.17 8.56
C THR A 50 -2.37 0.85 9.39
N SER A 51 -2.00 1.79 10.27
CA SER A 51 -2.97 2.56 11.07
C SER A 51 -3.93 3.40 10.24
N LYS A 52 -3.47 3.96 9.12
CA LYS A 52 -4.28 4.75 8.19
C LYS A 52 -5.17 3.88 7.31
N LEU A 53 -4.67 2.73 6.86
CA LEU A 53 -5.34 1.88 5.88
C LEU A 53 -6.23 0.80 6.49
N ALA A 54 -5.95 0.34 7.72
CA ALA A 54 -6.71 -0.69 8.41
C ALA A 54 -8.04 -0.20 9.04
N VAL A 55 -8.48 0.99 8.73
CA VAL A 55 -9.73 1.58 9.20
C VAL A 55 -10.76 1.64 8.08
N VAL A 56 -12.03 1.78 8.46
CA VAL A 56 -13.11 1.97 7.47
C VAL A 56 -12.83 3.22 6.64
N ASP A 57 -12.91 3.07 5.33
CA ASP A 57 -12.61 4.10 4.33
C ASP A 57 -11.12 4.44 4.19
N GLY A 58 -10.22 3.66 4.80
CA GLY A 58 -8.78 3.86 4.69
C GLY A 58 -8.25 3.67 3.27
N TYR A 59 -8.78 2.67 2.55
CA TYR A 59 -8.53 2.51 1.11
C TYR A 59 -9.59 3.24 0.29
N LEU A 60 -10.88 3.05 0.59
CA LEU A 60 -11.98 3.48 -0.27
C LEU A 60 -12.01 4.99 -0.53
N LYS A 61 -11.70 5.81 0.47
CA LYS A 61 -11.75 7.28 0.37
C LYS A 61 -10.41 7.94 0.07
N ASP A 62 -9.36 7.19 -0.05
CA ASP A 62 -8.05 7.68 -0.45
C ASP A 62 -7.81 7.34 -1.93
N GLU A 63 -8.01 8.32 -2.80
CA GLU A 63 -7.92 8.14 -4.26
C GLU A 63 -6.54 7.62 -4.73
N ALA A 64 -5.49 7.78 -3.92
CA ALA A 64 -4.15 7.31 -4.27
C ALA A 64 -3.98 5.79 -4.08
N VAL A 65 -4.80 5.16 -3.23
CA VAL A 65 -4.71 3.74 -2.89
C VAL A 65 -6.00 2.97 -3.09
N LYS A 66 -7.08 3.66 -3.45
CA LYS A 66 -8.39 3.05 -3.73
C LYS A 66 -8.27 1.95 -4.77
N ILE A 67 -8.77 0.78 -4.42
CA ILE A 67 -8.78 -0.37 -5.30
C ILE A 67 -10.00 -0.27 -6.23
N LEU A 68 -9.72 -0.11 -7.52
CA LEU A 68 -10.70 -0.16 -8.60
C LEU A 68 -10.81 -1.58 -9.15
N LEU A 69 -11.53 -1.77 -10.24
CA LEU A 69 -11.57 -3.05 -10.94
C LEU A 69 -10.22 -3.34 -11.62
N PRO A 70 -9.90 -4.61 -11.94
CA PRO A 70 -8.80 -4.94 -12.83
C PRO A 70 -8.90 -4.22 -14.18
N ASP A 71 -7.78 -3.70 -14.70
CA ASP A 71 -7.73 -2.94 -15.96
C ASP A 71 -8.36 -3.69 -17.14
N GLU A 72 -8.28 -5.02 -17.14
CA GLU A 72 -8.93 -5.85 -18.14
C GLU A 72 -10.47 -5.76 -18.05
N LEU A 73 -11.03 -5.80 -16.84
CA LEU A 73 -12.47 -5.62 -16.62
C LEU A 73 -12.91 -4.22 -17.01
N GLU A 74 -12.18 -3.19 -16.62
CA GLU A 74 -12.48 -1.80 -16.98
C GLU A 74 -12.49 -1.60 -18.50
N SER A 75 -11.50 -2.19 -19.19
CA SER A 75 -11.40 -2.18 -20.65
C SER A 75 -12.61 -2.86 -21.31
N GLN A 76 -13.04 -4.01 -20.82
CA GLN A 76 -14.20 -4.73 -21.32
C GLN A 76 -15.53 -3.98 -21.03
N ILE A 77 -15.64 -3.35 -19.87
CA ILE A 77 -16.77 -2.49 -19.52
C ILE A 77 -16.84 -1.29 -20.48
N ALA A 78 -15.72 -0.64 -20.75
CA ALA A 78 -15.64 0.46 -21.68
C ALA A 78 -16.08 0.04 -23.10
N ALA A 79 -15.63 -1.13 -23.56
CA ALA A 79 -16.04 -1.70 -24.83
C ALA A 79 -17.55 -1.99 -24.86
N LEU A 80 -18.13 -2.55 -23.80
CA LEU A 80 -19.56 -2.77 -23.67
C LEU A 80 -20.34 -1.46 -23.73
N LYS A 81 -19.92 -0.42 -22.99
CA LYS A 81 -20.59 0.89 -22.97
C LYS A 81 -20.60 1.56 -24.35
N ALA A 82 -19.58 1.33 -25.18
CA ALA A 82 -19.44 1.94 -26.50
C ALA A 82 -20.33 1.36 -27.60
N ILE A 83 -21.02 0.24 -27.35
CA ILE A 83 -21.84 -0.41 -28.39
C ILE A 83 -23.15 0.33 -28.67
N GLU A 84 -23.61 0.28 -29.93
CA GLU A 84 -24.91 0.71 -30.37
C GLU A 84 -25.53 -0.37 -31.27
N ILE A 85 -26.69 -0.90 -30.85
CA ILE A 85 -27.42 -1.94 -31.57
C ILE A 85 -28.75 -1.36 -32.08
N ASN A 86 -28.90 -1.26 -33.38
CA ASN A 86 -30.13 -0.77 -33.99
C ASN A 86 -31.17 -1.91 -34.04
N VAL A 87 -32.24 -1.79 -33.25
CA VAL A 87 -33.32 -2.77 -33.21
C VAL A 87 -34.50 -2.24 -34.00
N PRO A 88 -34.84 -2.82 -35.18
CA PRO A 88 -35.95 -2.36 -36.01
C PRO A 88 -37.25 -2.26 -35.20
N LEU A 89 -37.98 -1.16 -35.31
CA LEU A 89 -39.23 -0.83 -34.61
C LEU A 89 -39.10 -0.51 -33.10
N PHE A 90 -37.95 -0.77 -32.47
CA PHE A 90 -37.72 -0.51 -31.05
C PHE A 90 -36.66 0.57 -30.78
N GLY A 91 -35.98 1.05 -31.83
CA GLY A 91 -34.95 2.09 -31.70
C GLY A 91 -33.54 1.52 -31.45
N THR A 92 -32.64 2.39 -30.98
CA THR A 92 -31.24 2.03 -30.69
C THR A 92 -31.09 1.58 -29.23
N LEU A 93 -30.58 0.38 -29.03
CA LEU A 93 -30.14 -0.13 -27.74
C LEU A 93 -28.65 0.21 -27.57
N THR A 94 -28.33 1.10 -26.62
CA THR A 94 -26.95 1.51 -26.35
C THR A 94 -26.36 0.69 -25.21
N GLY A 95 -25.03 0.42 -25.30
CA GLY A 95 -24.29 -0.26 -24.25
C GLY A 95 -24.34 0.50 -22.93
N GLU A 96 -24.36 1.84 -22.97
CA GLU A 96 -24.53 2.70 -21.79
C GLU A 96 -25.86 2.43 -21.07
N THR A 97 -26.96 2.24 -21.82
CA THR A 97 -28.27 1.87 -21.25
C THR A 97 -28.24 0.48 -20.65
N ILE A 98 -27.63 -0.49 -21.38
CA ILE A 98 -27.47 -1.88 -20.89
C ILE A 98 -26.71 -1.88 -19.57
N TYR A 99 -25.61 -1.17 -19.51
CA TYR A 99 -24.74 -1.12 -18.35
C TYR A 99 -25.41 -0.45 -17.13
N ASN A 100 -25.98 0.75 -17.33
CA ASN A 100 -26.51 1.57 -16.22
C ASN A 100 -27.89 1.11 -15.76
N GLN A 101 -28.77 0.67 -16.66
CA GLN A 101 -30.18 0.38 -16.38
C GLN A 101 -30.54 -1.09 -16.51
N GLY A 102 -29.70 -1.85 -17.26
CA GLY A 102 -30.12 -3.17 -17.72
C GLY A 102 -31.22 -3.10 -18.79
N VAL A 103 -31.71 -4.25 -19.17
CA VAL A 103 -32.86 -4.42 -20.09
C VAL A 103 -33.73 -5.54 -19.57
N PRO A 104 -34.66 -5.28 -18.62
CA PRO A 104 -35.47 -6.31 -17.94
C PRO A 104 -36.26 -7.21 -18.90
N SER A 105 -36.69 -6.65 -20.05
CA SER A 105 -37.41 -7.42 -21.08
C SER A 105 -36.52 -8.50 -21.76
N LEU A 106 -35.22 -8.39 -21.65
CA LEU A 106 -34.20 -9.35 -22.13
C LEU A 106 -33.60 -10.17 -20.98
N GLY A 107 -34.02 -9.96 -19.74
CA GLY A 107 -33.46 -10.62 -18.56
C GLY A 107 -32.08 -10.06 -18.16
N ILE A 108 -31.73 -8.85 -18.62
CA ILE A 108 -30.46 -8.19 -18.33
C ILE A 108 -30.65 -7.24 -17.13
N ASN A 109 -29.83 -7.43 -16.08
CA ASN A 109 -29.76 -6.52 -14.93
C ASN A 109 -28.67 -5.44 -15.16
N SER A 110 -28.75 -4.34 -14.39
CA SER A 110 -27.72 -3.32 -14.36
C SER A 110 -26.38 -3.87 -13.86
N LEU A 111 -25.28 -3.52 -14.53
CA LEU A 111 -23.93 -3.81 -14.06
C LEU A 111 -23.36 -2.70 -13.18
N ALA A 112 -23.79 -1.44 -13.34
CA ALA A 112 -23.24 -0.29 -12.62
C ALA A 112 -23.33 -0.49 -11.09
N SER A 113 -24.49 -0.92 -10.58
CA SER A 113 -24.64 -1.18 -9.13
C SER A 113 -23.79 -2.33 -8.64
N LYS A 114 -23.53 -3.34 -9.47
CA LYS A 114 -22.66 -4.49 -9.13
C LYS A 114 -21.20 -4.09 -9.12
N GLU A 115 -20.77 -3.20 -10.02
CA GLU A 115 -19.45 -2.59 -10.01
C GLU A 115 -19.20 -1.82 -8.73
N GLU A 116 -20.13 -0.95 -8.33
CA GLU A 116 -20.04 -0.17 -7.08
C GLU A 116 -19.92 -1.08 -5.85
N GLU A 117 -20.74 -2.14 -5.77
CA GLU A 117 -20.67 -3.10 -4.68
C GLU A 117 -19.34 -3.88 -4.65
N LEU A 118 -18.82 -4.25 -5.82
CA LEU A 118 -17.55 -4.97 -5.93
C LEU A 118 -16.37 -4.07 -5.54
N ILE A 119 -16.31 -2.83 -6.03
CA ILE A 119 -15.29 -1.85 -5.63
C ILE A 119 -15.35 -1.60 -4.12
N LEU A 120 -16.54 -1.41 -3.56
CA LEU A 120 -16.71 -1.28 -2.12
C LEU A 120 -16.15 -2.52 -1.40
N GLY A 121 -16.51 -3.71 -1.86
CA GLY A 121 -16.08 -4.98 -1.28
C GLY A 121 -14.57 -5.16 -1.30
N LEU A 122 -13.91 -4.92 -2.44
CA LEU A 122 -12.46 -5.02 -2.58
C LEU A 122 -11.72 -4.10 -1.60
N ASN A 123 -12.17 -2.85 -1.47
CA ASN A 123 -11.56 -1.92 -0.52
C ASN A 123 -11.80 -2.34 0.94
N ARG A 124 -12.99 -2.85 1.30
CA ARG A 124 -13.26 -3.40 2.64
C ARG A 124 -12.40 -4.64 2.94
N ALA A 125 -12.18 -5.51 1.96
CA ALA A 125 -11.29 -6.66 2.14
C ALA A 125 -9.83 -6.23 2.35
N ALA A 126 -9.36 -5.22 1.61
CA ALA A 126 -8.02 -4.66 1.80
C ALA A 126 -7.87 -4.00 3.18
N GLU A 127 -8.87 -3.23 3.64
CA GLU A 127 -8.91 -2.62 4.98
C GLU A 127 -8.86 -3.69 6.09
N GLU A 128 -9.59 -4.78 5.93
CA GLU A 128 -9.58 -5.90 6.88
C GLU A 128 -8.21 -6.60 6.90
N ALA A 129 -7.66 -6.92 5.72
CA ALA A 129 -6.36 -7.55 5.59
C ALA A 129 -5.22 -6.67 6.12
N ALA A 130 -5.30 -5.34 5.94
CA ALA A 130 -4.29 -4.39 6.42
C ALA A 130 -4.06 -4.45 7.93
N LYS A 131 -5.05 -4.91 8.71
CA LYS A 131 -4.90 -5.13 10.17
C LYS A 131 -3.84 -6.17 10.50
N GLU A 132 -3.60 -7.11 9.58
CA GLU A 132 -2.62 -8.19 9.73
C GLU A 132 -1.25 -7.84 9.11
N ALA A 133 -1.14 -6.70 8.40
CA ALA A 133 0.07 -6.35 7.64
C ALA A 133 1.26 -5.96 8.53
N GLY A 134 1.02 -5.23 9.63
CA GLY A 134 2.09 -4.71 10.50
C GLY A 134 3.12 -5.76 10.91
N PRO A 135 2.75 -6.87 11.57
CA PRO A 135 3.68 -7.92 11.98
C PRO A 135 4.46 -8.53 10.81
N ILE A 136 3.79 -8.73 9.65
CA ILE A 136 4.40 -9.31 8.44
C ILE A 136 5.51 -8.40 7.91
N PHE A 137 5.21 -7.11 7.79
CA PHE A 137 6.20 -6.11 7.37
C PHE A 137 7.35 -5.96 8.38
N PHE A 138 7.06 -5.96 9.68
CA PHE A 138 8.10 -5.86 10.72
C PHE A 138 9.06 -7.04 10.68
N ASP A 139 8.59 -8.25 10.42
CA ASP A 139 9.45 -9.43 10.26
C ASP A 139 10.32 -9.31 9.00
N ALA A 140 9.77 -8.83 7.88
CA ALA A 140 10.52 -8.56 6.66
C ALA A 140 11.60 -7.48 6.89
N ILE A 141 11.24 -6.32 7.47
CA ILE A 141 12.17 -5.22 7.77
C ILE A 141 13.31 -5.69 8.69
N ARG A 142 13.00 -6.50 9.70
CA ARG A 142 14.01 -7.05 10.61
C ARG A 142 14.97 -7.99 9.89
N GLY A 143 14.45 -8.78 8.94
CA GLY A 143 15.23 -9.79 8.22
C GLY A 143 16.13 -9.23 7.12
N ILE A 144 15.87 -8.04 6.59
CA ILE A 144 16.71 -7.45 5.52
C ILE A 144 18.06 -6.98 6.06
N THR A 145 19.09 -7.11 5.22
CA THR A 145 20.42 -6.56 5.47
C THR A 145 20.63 -5.36 4.56
N ILE A 146 20.78 -4.18 5.14
CA ILE A 146 21.02 -2.94 4.38
C ILE A 146 22.53 -2.79 4.21
N ALA A 147 23.06 -3.29 3.09
CA ALA A 147 24.50 -3.29 2.81
C ALA A 147 25.02 -1.90 2.46
N ASP A 148 24.22 -1.10 1.74
CA ASP A 148 24.58 0.22 1.24
C ASP A 148 23.78 1.33 1.94
N ALA A 149 23.72 1.25 3.30
CA ALA A 149 22.87 2.12 4.11
C ALA A 149 23.12 3.62 3.87
N GLU A 150 24.41 4.01 3.72
CA GLU A 150 24.80 5.39 3.44
C GLU A 150 24.27 5.85 2.06
N SER A 151 24.40 5.01 1.04
CA SER A 151 23.88 5.30 -0.31
C SER A 151 22.35 5.43 -0.32
N ILE A 152 21.64 4.64 0.50
CA ILE A 152 20.21 4.74 0.65
C ILE A 152 19.80 6.00 1.41
N LEU A 153 20.54 6.36 2.48
CA LEU A 153 20.25 7.56 3.26
C LEU A 153 20.34 8.83 2.40
N TYR A 154 21.40 8.95 1.59
CA TYR A 154 21.60 10.09 0.69
C TYR A 154 20.92 9.92 -0.69
N GLY A 155 20.11 8.88 -0.85
CA GLY A 155 19.34 8.61 -2.07
C GLY A 155 18.06 9.46 -2.19
N SER A 156 17.09 8.94 -2.93
CA SER A 156 15.78 9.59 -3.08
C SER A 156 14.98 9.56 -1.78
N ASP A 157 13.92 10.37 -1.71
CA ASP A 157 13.02 10.46 -0.55
C ASP A 157 12.31 9.14 -0.19
N THR A 158 12.36 8.15 -1.07
CA THR A 158 11.71 6.83 -0.92
C THR A 158 12.70 5.68 -1.08
N ALA A 159 14.01 5.94 -0.96
CA ALA A 159 15.05 4.96 -1.27
C ALA A 159 15.02 3.72 -0.34
N ALA A 160 14.70 3.89 0.95
CA ALA A 160 14.62 2.76 1.88
C ALA A 160 13.39 1.89 1.60
N THR A 161 12.26 2.50 1.26
CA THR A 161 11.05 1.75 0.87
C THR A 161 11.26 1.03 -0.47
N ALA A 162 11.90 1.65 -1.45
CA ALA A 162 12.26 0.98 -2.71
C ALA A 162 13.15 -0.24 -2.44
N TYR A 163 14.17 -0.09 -1.58
CA TYR A 163 15.03 -1.19 -1.16
C TYR A 163 14.24 -2.33 -0.48
N LEU A 164 13.28 -2.00 0.39
CA LEU A 164 12.39 -2.97 1.02
C LEU A 164 11.58 -3.73 -0.02
N ILE A 165 10.97 -3.04 -0.97
CA ILE A 165 10.18 -3.63 -2.07
C ILE A 165 11.05 -4.62 -2.86
N ASP A 166 12.21 -4.16 -3.36
CA ASP A 166 13.10 -4.96 -4.22
C ASP A 166 13.56 -6.26 -3.55
N ASN A 167 13.73 -6.25 -2.23
CA ASN A 167 14.24 -7.40 -1.49
C ASN A 167 13.18 -8.30 -0.86
N THR A 168 11.93 -7.81 -0.73
CA THR A 168 10.93 -8.52 0.09
C THR A 168 9.57 -8.68 -0.56
N TYR A 169 9.29 -8.05 -1.71
CA TYR A 169 7.94 -8.02 -2.30
C TYR A 169 7.32 -9.41 -2.47
N GLU A 170 8.05 -10.34 -3.08
CA GLU A 170 7.54 -11.70 -3.31
C GLU A 170 7.24 -12.45 -2.00
N SER A 171 8.13 -12.32 -1.01
CA SER A 171 7.93 -12.92 0.30
C SER A 171 6.75 -12.30 1.05
N LEU A 172 6.60 -10.97 0.96
CA LEU A 172 5.48 -10.23 1.53
C LEU A 172 4.18 -10.62 0.84
N PHE A 173 4.17 -10.71 -0.49
CA PHE A 173 2.99 -11.15 -1.25
C PHE A 173 2.55 -12.55 -0.79
N ASN A 174 3.45 -13.52 -0.80
CA ASN A 174 3.14 -14.91 -0.42
C ASN A 174 2.67 -15.05 1.04
N THR A 175 3.11 -14.18 1.94
CA THR A 175 2.70 -14.20 3.34
C THR A 175 1.37 -13.46 3.56
N PHE A 176 1.13 -12.41 2.79
CA PHE A 176 -0.04 -11.56 2.93
C PHE A 176 -1.24 -12.07 2.12
N GLU A 177 -1.03 -12.71 0.98
CA GLU A 177 -2.09 -13.25 0.11
C GLU A 177 -3.11 -14.12 0.88
N PRO A 178 -2.72 -15.07 1.75
CA PRO A 178 -3.69 -15.85 2.52
C PRO A 178 -4.58 -14.98 3.45
N LYS A 179 -4.10 -13.84 3.91
CA LYS A 179 -4.87 -12.88 4.74
C LYS A 179 -5.89 -12.15 3.90
N VAL A 180 -5.49 -11.69 2.71
CA VAL A 180 -6.38 -11.04 1.75
C VAL A 180 -7.42 -12.03 1.24
N ASN A 181 -7.03 -13.27 0.89
CA ASN A 181 -7.96 -14.32 0.48
C ASN A 181 -9.01 -14.59 1.56
N ASN A 182 -8.59 -14.68 2.82
CA ASN A 182 -9.51 -14.83 3.93
C ASN A 182 -10.48 -13.63 4.02
N ALA A 183 -9.98 -12.40 3.88
CA ALA A 183 -10.80 -11.19 3.89
C ALA A 183 -11.82 -11.17 2.72
N VAL A 184 -11.40 -11.50 1.50
CA VAL A 184 -12.24 -11.60 0.30
C VAL A 184 -13.39 -12.61 0.50
N ASN A 185 -13.12 -13.69 1.21
CA ASN A 185 -14.12 -14.74 1.48
C ASN A 185 -14.99 -14.50 2.74
N GLN A 186 -14.62 -13.55 3.61
CA GLN A 186 -15.36 -13.27 4.86
C GLN A 186 -16.05 -11.91 4.88
N VAL A 187 -15.44 -10.90 4.29
CA VAL A 187 -16.03 -9.55 4.22
C VAL A 187 -17.29 -9.58 3.34
N LYS A 188 -18.35 -8.99 3.86
CA LYS A 188 -19.67 -8.97 3.17
C LYS A 188 -20.12 -7.55 2.91
N ILE A 189 -20.68 -7.37 1.72
CA ILE A 189 -21.50 -6.21 1.37
C ILE A 189 -22.94 -6.72 1.26
N GLY A 190 -23.79 -6.28 2.18
CA GLY A 190 -25.09 -6.92 2.38
C GLY A 190 -24.92 -8.37 2.89
N ASP A 191 -25.41 -9.33 2.11
CA ASP A 191 -25.35 -10.77 2.41
C ASP A 191 -24.28 -11.53 1.60
N ARG A 192 -23.59 -10.87 0.66
CA ARG A 192 -22.62 -11.48 -0.27
C ARG A 192 -21.18 -11.17 0.13
N THR A 193 -20.33 -12.18 0.05
CA THR A 193 -18.86 -12.00 0.18
C THR A 193 -18.30 -11.29 -1.04
N VAL A 194 -17.09 -10.75 -0.93
CA VAL A 194 -16.42 -10.07 -2.05
C VAL A 194 -16.20 -11.03 -3.22
N GLU A 195 -15.84 -12.30 -2.94
CA GLU A 195 -15.75 -13.36 -3.94
C GLU A 195 -17.09 -13.56 -4.68
N ALA A 196 -18.19 -13.66 -3.92
CA ALA A 196 -19.51 -13.81 -4.52
C ALA A 196 -19.98 -12.58 -5.32
N LEU A 197 -19.52 -11.37 -4.94
CA LEU A 197 -19.77 -10.15 -5.71
C LEU A 197 -19.03 -10.20 -7.04
N TYR A 198 -17.77 -10.63 -7.03
CA TYR A 198 -16.95 -10.78 -8.24
C TYR A 198 -17.53 -11.81 -9.21
N SER A 199 -17.78 -13.04 -8.73
CA SER A 199 -18.44 -14.09 -9.53
C SER A 199 -19.75 -13.63 -10.12
N ASN A 200 -20.57 -12.92 -9.33
CA ASN A 200 -21.86 -12.40 -9.80
C ASN A 200 -21.68 -11.31 -10.87
N PHE A 201 -20.67 -10.44 -10.73
CA PHE A 201 -20.36 -9.42 -11.72
C PHE A 201 -19.94 -10.05 -13.05
N VAL A 202 -18.98 -10.98 -13.04
CA VAL A 202 -18.51 -11.69 -14.23
C VAL A 202 -19.63 -12.48 -14.91
N SER A 203 -20.46 -13.18 -14.11
CA SER A 203 -21.62 -13.93 -14.60
C SER A 203 -22.63 -13.03 -15.31
N GLU A 204 -22.96 -11.88 -14.73
CA GLU A 204 -23.91 -10.94 -15.32
C GLU A 204 -23.34 -10.28 -16.60
N TYR A 205 -22.06 -9.89 -16.59
CA TYR A 205 -21.39 -9.41 -17.78
C TYR A 205 -21.47 -10.44 -18.93
N ASN A 206 -21.12 -11.68 -18.64
CA ASN A 206 -21.18 -12.76 -19.62
C ASN A 206 -22.61 -13.05 -20.09
N ASN A 207 -23.61 -12.95 -19.20
CA ASN A 207 -25.03 -13.07 -19.54
C ASN A 207 -25.45 -12.00 -20.54
N ILE A 208 -25.02 -10.76 -20.34
CA ILE A 208 -25.28 -9.66 -21.29
C ILE A 208 -24.72 -10.00 -22.66
N LEU A 209 -23.45 -10.40 -22.75
CA LEU A 209 -22.82 -10.71 -24.04
C LEU A 209 -23.44 -11.91 -24.75
N ASN A 210 -23.94 -12.90 -24.01
CA ASN A 210 -24.59 -14.08 -24.54
C ASN A 210 -26.07 -13.84 -24.88
N THR A 211 -26.67 -12.74 -24.41
CA THR A 211 -28.06 -12.41 -24.73
C THR A 211 -28.25 -12.17 -26.22
N SER A 212 -29.26 -12.83 -26.79
CA SER A 212 -29.53 -12.75 -28.22
C SER A 212 -30.43 -11.53 -28.56
N VAL A 213 -29.96 -10.74 -29.52
CA VAL A 213 -30.71 -9.64 -30.12
C VAL A 213 -30.71 -9.85 -31.63
N LEU A 214 -31.89 -9.88 -32.26
CA LEU A 214 -32.02 -10.12 -33.70
C LEU A 214 -31.37 -11.44 -34.20
N GLY A 215 -31.31 -12.46 -33.35
CA GLY A 215 -30.72 -13.77 -33.70
C GLY A 215 -29.21 -13.88 -33.52
N ASN A 216 -28.53 -12.81 -33.09
CA ASN A 216 -27.10 -12.83 -32.77
C ASN A 216 -26.89 -12.43 -31.31
N SER A 217 -25.84 -12.93 -30.66
CA SER A 217 -25.48 -12.47 -29.32
C SER A 217 -24.94 -11.04 -29.34
N ILE A 218 -25.15 -10.29 -28.25
CA ILE A 218 -24.61 -8.93 -28.10
C ILE A 218 -23.09 -8.95 -28.28
N GLY A 219 -22.38 -9.92 -27.68
CA GLY A 219 -20.94 -10.08 -27.81
C GLY A 219 -20.50 -10.24 -29.26
N SER A 220 -21.23 -11.05 -30.05
CA SER A 220 -20.95 -11.26 -31.48
C SER A 220 -21.21 -9.98 -32.31
N LEU A 221 -22.30 -9.26 -32.01
CA LEU A 221 -22.62 -8.00 -32.71
C LEU A 221 -21.61 -6.90 -32.41
N ALA A 222 -21.05 -6.89 -31.20
CA ALA A 222 -20.12 -5.89 -30.70
C ALA A 222 -18.64 -6.29 -30.90
N ASN A 223 -18.38 -7.54 -31.29
CA ASN A 223 -17.03 -8.13 -31.31
C ASN A 223 -16.31 -8.03 -29.95
N ILE A 224 -17.05 -8.35 -28.86
CA ILE A 224 -16.56 -8.37 -27.49
C ILE A 224 -16.66 -9.82 -26.98
N ASN A 225 -15.61 -10.27 -26.28
CA ASN A 225 -15.56 -11.62 -25.72
C ASN A 225 -16.06 -11.65 -24.26
N THR A 226 -16.54 -12.81 -23.84
CA THR A 226 -16.80 -13.12 -22.43
C THR A 226 -15.50 -13.10 -21.62
N ILE A 227 -15.63 -12.87 -20.32
CA ILE A 227 -14.52 -12.85 -19.36
C ILE A 227 -14.48 -14.20 -18.64
N GLU A 228 -13.29 -14.75 -18.50
CA GLU A 228 -13.03 -15.86 -17.59
C GLU A 228 -12.82 -15.34 -16.18
N GLU A 229 -13.32 -16.09 -15.21
CA GLU A 229 -13.12 -15.75 -13.79
C GLU A 229 -11.66 -15.93 -13.42
N SER A 230 -11.05 -14.89 -12.89
CA SER A 230 -9.64 -14.87 -12.43
C SER A 230 -9.58 -14.84 -10.90
N ASP A 231 -8.38 -15.01 -10.33
CA ASP A 231 -8.16 -14.92 -8.90
C ASP A 231 -8.22 -13.46 -8.43
N ILE A 232 -9.39 -13.06 -7.94
CA ILE A 232 -9.60 -11.70 -7.41
C ILE A 232 -8.80 -11.46 -6.12
N SER A 233 -8.45 -12.52 -5.37
CA SER A 233 -7.64 -12.39 -4.16
C SER A 233 -6.20 -11.99 -4.48
N ALA A 234 -5.61 -12.57 -5.52
CA ALA A 234 -4.28 -12.20 -5.99
C ALA A 234 -4.24 -10.72 -6.46
N TYR A 235 -5.27 -10.30 -7.20
CA TYR A 235 -5.40 -8.89 -7.59
C TYR A 235 -5.52 -7.97 -6.38
N ALA A 236 -6.43 -8.28 -5.45
CA ALA A 236 -6.63 -7.49 -4.23
C ALA A 236 -5.36 -7.45 -3.37
N THR A 237 -4.58 -8.54 -3.34
CA THR A 237 -3.28 -8.61 -2.63
C THR A 237 -2.27 -7.65 -3.23
N THR A 238 -2.12 -7.68 -4.56
CA THR A 238 -1.22 -6.75 -5.28
C THR A 238 -1.59 -5.31 -4.97
N ARG A 239 -2.85 -4.93 -5.17
CA ARG A 239 -3.30 -3.56 -4.94
C ARG A 239 -3.24 -3.15 -3.46
N GLY A 240 -3.55 -4.09 -2.55
CA GLY A 240 -3.42 -3.85 -1.11
C GLY A 240 -1.98 -3.58 -0.69
N LEU A 241 -1.02 -4.35 -1.19
CA LEU A 241 0.41 -4.13 -0.94
C LEU A 241 0.90 -2.83 -1.57
N ASP A 242 0.53 -2.54 -2.82
CA ASP A 242 0.88 -1.29 -3.51
C ASP A 242 0.45 -0.08 -2.68
N GLY A 243 -0.78 -0.11 -2.14
CA GLY A 243 -1.30 0.93 -1.27
C GLY A 243 -0.54 1.07 0.05
N LEU A 244 -0.19 -0.07 0.69
CA LEU A 244 0.63 -0.07 1.90
C LEU A 244 2.02 0.53 1.62
N PHE A 245 2.69 0.08 0.57
CA PHE A 245 4.01 0.61 0.20
C PHE A 245 3.96 2.09 -0.14
N LEU A 246 2.93 2.56 -0.84
CA LEU A 246 2.77 4.00 -1.13
C LEU A 246 2.69 4.81 0.17
N LYS A 247 1.94 4.35 1.17
CA LYS A 247 1.86 5.05 2.46
C LYS A 247 3.15 4.96 3.29
N VAL A 248 3.93 3.88 3.14
CA VAL A 248 5.27 3.79 3.73
C VAL A 248 6.22 4.78 3.06
N GLN A 249 6.17 4.92 1.73
CA GLN A 249 6.94 5.92 0.98
C GLN A 249 6.59 7.35 1.40
N ASP A 250 5.30 7.66 1.55
CA ASP A 250 4.84 8.97 2.01
C ASP A 250 5.44 9.31 3.39
N GLU A 251 5.47 8.33 4.30
CA GLU A 251 6.01 8.55 5.64
C GLU A 251 7.54 8.60 5.65
N GLU A 252 8.24 7.79 4.83
CA GLU A 252 9.69 7.91 4.66
C GLU A 252 10.06 9.31 4.17
N ALA A 253 9.39 9.81 3.12
CA ALA A 253 9.61 11.15 2.61
C ALA A 253 9.33 12.23 3.68
N ASN A 254 8.30 12.04 4.50
CA ASN A 254 7.99 12.93 5.61
C ASN A 254 9.10 12.93 6.67
N ILE A 255 9.63 11.75 7.06
CA ILE A 255 10.74 11.63 8.04
C ILE A 255 12.01 12.30 7.51
N ARG A 256 12.30 12.16 6.20
CA ARG A 256 13.48 12.78 5.57
C ARG A 256 13.41 14.30 5.57
N ASN A 257 12.25 14.86 5.21
CA ASN A 257 12.08 16.28 4.93
C ASN A 257 11.50 17.09 6.09
N ASN A 258 11.00 16.45 7.15
CA ASN A 258 10.34 17.11 8.27
C ASN A 258 10.88 16.62 9.62
N VAL A 259 11.64 17.46 10.29
CA VAL A 259 12.24 17.17 11.59
C VAL A 259 11.18 16.74 12.64
N ASN A 260 9.95 17.29 12.56
CA ASN A 260 8.88 16.94 13.49
C ASN A 260 8.34 15.51 13.27
N ALA A 261 8.57 14.91 12.12
CA ALA A 261 8.20 13.53 11.85
C ALA A 261 9.20 12.50 12.43
N ARG A 262 10.37 12.95 12.87
CA ARG A 262 11.40 12.13 13.50
C ARG A 262 11.04 11.88 14.98
N VAL A 263 10.11 10.94 15.18
CA VAL A 263 9.42 10.71 16.46
C VAL A 263 10.29 10.15 17.59
N ASN A 264 11.49 9.63 17.29
CA ASN A 264 12.42 9.08 18.26
C ASN A 264 13.89 9.50 17.98
N ASP A 265 14.80 9.15 18.90
CA ASP A 265 16.17 9.65 18.85
C ASP A 265 16.97 9.08 17.67
N ILE A 266 16.80 7.79 17.32
CA ILE A 266 17.51 7.19 16.18
C ILE A 266 17.12 7.83 14.84
N LEU A 267 15.84 8.20 14.66
CA LEU A 267 15.41 8.94 13.49
C LEU A 267 15.99 10.36 13.46
N ARG A 268 16.05 11.05 14.60
CA ARG A 268 16.67 12.38 14.69
C ARG A 268 18.16 12.32 14.40
N GLU A 269 18.85 11.31 14.92
CA GLU A 269 20.28 11.12 14.72
C GLU A 269 20.62 10.81 13.27
N VAL A 270 19.97 9.80 12.67
CA VAL A 270 20.27 9.34 11.31
C VAL A 270 19.80 10.34 10.26
N PHE A 271 18.55 10.80 10.32
CA PHE A 271 18.03 11.73 9.33
C PHE A 271 18.45 13.19 9.59
N GLY A 272 19.00 13.50 10.76
CA GLY A 272 19.70 14.75 11.03
C GLY A 272 20.99 14.94 10.20
N LEU A 273 21.53 13.87 9.63
CA LEU A 273 22.65 13.94 8.69
C LEU A 273 22.25 14.56 7.33
N LEU A 274 20.96 14.71 7.06
CA LEU A 274 20.43 15.30 5.83
C LEU A 274 20.13 16.80 5.94
N ASP A 275 20.18 17.38 7.16
CA ASP A 275 19.80 18.78 7.47
C ASP A 275 20.84 19.83 7.07
#